data_b4a9cecdca38cf65a355e136bba30742
#
_entry.id   b4a9cecdca38cf65a355e136bba30742
#
_cell.length_a   1.000
_cell.length_b   1.000
_cell.length_c   1.000
_cell.angle_alpha   90.00
_cell.angle_beta   90.00
_cell.angle_gamma   90.00
#
_symmetry.space_group_name_H-M   'P 1'
#
loop_
_entity.id
_entity.type
_entity.pdbx_description
1 polymer ?
#
loop_
_entity_poly.entity_id
_entity_poly.type
_entity_poly.pdbx_seq_one_letter_code
_entity_poly.pdbx_strand_id
1 'polypeptide(L)'
;LADEVMDAGESKRLLVWWRGQIGELNQPGSRPRHPVFVALKASVFALGLPLEPFHHLIDAFERDKVVHDHPSLDELLDYCEGSANPVGRLVLRVFGAANPQRDKWSDSICSALQLANFWQDIGKDRKIGRIYLPADLRARFGVTEADLDLPQATEKTKKLVLHLCQKTRDLFCQGEPLLADLKGPLAAQVRLFHDGGIAILDAIEAQGGDTLARRPTVGKFGKMKLLGRTIGRIAGLANWFFPKKQTLASRKLDEFSLSSSHAWCRHVAKTKAGNFYPAFGLLPTGQHRAMCALYAFLRVTDDIADEPAEGEDPKHSLAAWTDGLRRALEGEPSHPLHPALVWSVRTFGIDPAHLEEAIEGVAMDLQPLRFETAHEAEVYCHKVASVVGLCCLAIWGCRSERARPAAIATGHALQWTNILRDLREDSGRGRLYLPLEDLRRFEVTEVEIARGDKTPQFFQLLDFEVARARGYYKQAWRLRRHLPPAGAAMFTALVGIYQGLLEHLALMPDRVLEERLSLSKKTKALIALSAWPIRLNQVPKPGRISPGNSGGGVTLRGMIGKSVGLGEAGDRGARKSQPSFSGKPRGGGSTGTLPAGG
;
A
#
# COMPACT_ATOMS: atom_id res chain seq x y z
N LEU A 1 -14.91 10.53 -9.03
CA LEU A 1 -16.32 10.32 -9.45
C LEU A 1 -17.07 11.64 -9.64
N ALA A 2 -16.78 12.68 -8.86
CA ALA A 2 -17.41 14.00 -9.03
C ALA A 2 -16.71 14.86 -10.10
N ASP A 3 -15.46 14.56 -10.42
CA ASP A 3 -14.61 15.31 -11.37
C ASP A 3 -14.54 14.70 -12.78
N GLU A 4 -15.12 13.51 -12.99
CA GLU A 4 -15.20 12.89 -14.31
C GLU A 4 -16.41 13.43 -15.06
N VAL A 5 -16.25 13.59 -16.38
CA VAL A 5 -17.29 14.09 -17.30
C VAL A 5 -18.41 13.04 -17.39
N MET A 6 -19.24 12.98 -16.36
CA MET A 6 -20.48 12.20 -16.37
C MET A 6 -21.65 13.10 -16.76
N ASP A 7 -22.63 12.55 -17.46
CA ASP A 7 -23.91 13.23 -17.72
C ASP A 7 -24.53 13.72 -16.40
N ALA A 8 -25.07 14.94 -16.39
CA ALA A 8 -25.63 15.58 -15.20
C ALA A 8 -26.74 14.73 -14.54
N GLY A 9 -27.52 14.02 -15.36
CA GLY A 9 -28.58 13.12 -14.88
C GLY A 9 -28.02 11.87 -14.19
N GLU A 10 -26.92 11.32 -14.67
CA GLU A 10 -26.26 10.15 -14.09
C GLU A 10 -25.57 10.51 -12.77
N SER A 11 -24.87 11.65 -12.71
CA SER A 11 -24.27 12.18 -11.49
C SER A 11 -25.32 12.37 -10.38
N LYS A 12 -26.49 12.94 -10.71
CA LYS A 12 -27.60 13.14 -9.74
C LYS A 12 -28.13 11.81 -9.22
N ARG A 13 -28.36 10.82 -10.09
CA ARG A 13 -28.80 9.46 -9.67
C ARG A 13 -27.79 8.80 -8.76
N LEU A 14 -26.50 8.98 -9.04
CA LEU A 14 -25.43 8.41 -8.22
C LEU A 14 -25.39 9.06 -6.83
N LEU A 15 -25.51 10.37 -6.71
CA LEU A 15 -25.53 11.06 -5.42
C LEU A 15 -26.76 10.68 -4.58
N VAL A 16 -27.94 10.55 -5.20
CA VAL A 16 -29.15 10.04 -4.53
C VAL A 16 -28.94 8.61 -4.02
N TRP A 17 -28.32 7.75 -4.82
CA TRP A 17 -28.00 6.39 -4.41
C TRP A 17 -26.99 6.37 -3.24
N TRP A 18 -25.94 7.22 -3.29
CA TRP A 18 -24.97 7.35 -2.19
C TRP A 18 -25.64 7.80 -0.91
N ARG A 19 -26.53 8.79 -0.98
CA ARG A 19 -27.32 9.28 0.17
C ARG A 19 -28.16 8.17 0.79
N GLY A 20 -28.81 7.36 -0.03
CA GLY A 20 -29.56 6.18 0.42
C GLY A 20 -28.67 5.17 1.13
N GLN A 21 -27.49 4.86 0.57
CA GLN A 21 -26.54 3.93 1.18
C GLN A 21 -26.00 4.45 2.52
N ILE A 22 -25.75 5.76 2.67
CA ILE A 22 -25.37 6.36 3.95
C ILE A 22 -26.51 6.19 4.97
N GLY A 23 -27.76 6.46 4.60
CA GLY A 23 -28.92 6.31 5.49
C GLY A 23 -29.12 4.88 6.00
N GLU A 24 -28.70 3.87 5.23
CA GLU A 24 -28.77 2.46 5.62
C GLU A 24 -27.68 2.04 6.62
N LEU A 25 -26.62 2.83 6.82
CA LEU A 25 -25.48 2.42 7.65
C LEU A 25 -25.85 2.16 9.10
N ASN A 26 -26.80 2.93 9.67
CA ASN A 26 -27.26 2.77 11.05
C ASN A 26 -28.47 1.82 11.19
N GLN A 27 -29.02 1.31 10.09
CA GLN A 27 -30.19 0.43 10.17
C GLN A 27 -29.78 -0.99 10.60
N PRO A 28 -30.42 -1.56 11.65
CA PRO A 28 -30.23 -2.95 12.03
C PRO A 28 -30.58 -3.89 10.88
N GLY A 29 -29.69 -4.84 10.58
CA GLY A 29 -29.93 -5.84 9.52
C GLY A 29 -29.65 -5.38 8.08
N SER A 30 -29.41 -4.08 7.81
CA SER A 30 -29.01 -3.65 6.47
C SER A 30 -27.68 -4.29 6.04
N ARG A 31 -27.58 -4.70 4.79
CA ARG A 31 -26.38 -5.36 4.21
C ARG A 31 -25.93 -4.58 2.98
N PRO A 32 -25.14 -3.50 3.14
CA PRO A 32 -24.64 -2.77 2.01
C PRO A 32 -23.81 -3.69 1.11
N ARG A 33 -24.01 -3.59 -0.21
CA ARG A 33 -23.31 -4.43 -1.20
C ARG A 33 -22.04 -3.78 -1.75
N HIS A 34 -22.00 -2.46 -1.76
CA HIS A 34 -20.84 -1.74 -2.29
C HIS A 34 -19.68 -1.78 -1.27
N PRO A 35 -18.44 -2.12 -1.69
CA PRO A 35 -17.30 -2.32 -0.78
C PRO A 35 -17.02 -1.16 0.16
N VAL A 36 -17.19 0.09 -0.31
CA VAL A 36 -17.01 1.30 0.51
C VAL A 36 -18.01 1.32 1.66
N PHE A 37 -19.29 1.05 1.41
CA PHE A 37 -20.32 1.09 2.45
C PHE A 37 -20.24 -0.11 3.39
N VAL A 38 -19.76 -1.28 2.93
CA VAL A 38 -19.45 -2.42 3.80
C VAL A 38 -18.38 -2.04 4.82
N ALA A 39 -17.28 -1.42 4.35
CA ALA A 39 -16.19 -0.97 5.22
C ALA A 39 -16.63 0.18 6.13
N LEU A 40 -17.36 1.16 5.59
CA LEU A 40 -17.86 2.32 6.33
C LEU A 40 -18.83 1.90 7.44
N LYS A 41 -19.75 0.96 7.17
CA LYS A 41 -20.67 0.43 8.19
C LYS A 41 -19.94 -0.15 9.39
N ALA A 42 -18.89 -0.95 9.13
CA ALA A 42 -18.07 -1.51 10.20
C ALA A 42 -17.42 -0.41 11.05
N SER A 43 -16.93 0.67 10.42
CA SER A 43 -16.31 1.81 11.11
C SER A 43 -17.32 2.64 11.88
N VAL A 44 -18.49 2.91 11.29
CA VAL A 44 -19.59 3.65 11.93
C VAL A 44 -20.03 2.95 13.22
N PHE A 45 -20.22 1.62 13.16
CA PHE A 45 -20.62 0.85 14.36
C PHE A 45 -19.49 0.76 15.39
N ALA A 46 -18.27 0.49 14.97
CA ALA A 46 -17.15 0.28 15.89
C ALA A 46 -16.73 1.57 16.63
N LEU A 47 -16.90 2.72 16.01
CA LEU A 47 -16.43 4.02 16.51
C LEU A 47 -17.57 4.98 16.87
N GLY A 48 -18.83 4.57 16.70
CA GLY A 48 -19.99 5.43 16.95
C GLY A 48 -19.99 6.70 16.10
N LEU A 49 -19.58 6.61 14.82
CA LEU A 49 -19.49 7.78 13.96
C LEU A 49 -20.89 8.31 13.61
N PRO A 50 -21.15 9.62 13.75
CA PRO A 50 -22.39 10.23 13.30
C PRO A 50 -22.49 10.19 11.77
N LEU A 51 -23.69 10.07 11.22
CA LEU A 51 -23.91 10.05 9.78
C LEU A 51 -24.00 11.45 9.17
N GLU A 52 -24.32 12.45 9.97
CA GLU A 52 -24.47 13.85 9.55
C GLU A 52 -23.30 14.37 8.71
N PRO A 53 -22.01 14.20 9.11
CA PRO A 53 -20.90 14.68 8.30
C PRO A 53 -20.83 14.05 6.90
N PHE A 54 -21.29 12.80 6.75
CA PHE A 54 -21.34 12.16 5.42
C PHE A 54 -22.48 12.74 4.57
N HIS A 55 -23.60 13.12 5.16
CA HIS A 55 -24.69 13.80 4.45
C HIS A 55 -24.25 15.19 3.99
N HIS A 56 -23.57 15.98 4.84
CA HIS A 56 -23.03 17.28 4.46
C HIS A 56 -22.08 17.20 3.26
N LEU A 57 -21.21 16.16 3.20
CA LEU A 57 -20.36 15.94 2.04
C LEU A 57 -21.15 15.67 0.75
N ILE A 58 -22.26 14.92 0.83
CA ILE A 58 -23.13 14.71 -0.33
C ILE A 58 -23.83 16.01 -0.73
N ASP A 59 -24.32 16.80 0.26
CA ASP A 59 -24.94 18.11 0.00
C ASP A 59 -23.98 19.05 -0.72
N ALA A 60 -22.70 19.08 -0.30
CA ALA A 60 -21.66 19.87 -0.96
C ALA A 60 -21.42 19.41 -2.41
N PHE A 61 -21.36 18.09 -2.67
CA PHE A 61 -21.23 17.56 -4.03
C PHE A 61 -22.47 17.85 -4.90
N GLU A 62 -23.67 17.89 -4.34
CA GLU A 62 -24.89 18.31 -5.05
C GLU A 62 -24.84 19.81 -5.36
N ARG A 63 -24.38 20.65 -4.41
CA ARG A 63 -24.19 22.10 -4.58
C ARG A 63 -23.18 22.40 -5.71
N ASP A 64 -22.09 21.66 -5.82
CA ASP A 64 -21.08 21.80 -6.88
C ASP A 64 -21.60 21.60 -8.30
N LYS A 65 -22.77 21.00 -8.47
CA LYS A 65 -23.38 20.80 -9.78
C LYS A 65 -24.22 22.00 -10.25
N VAL A 66 -24.57 22.90 -9.34
CA VAL A 66 -25.48 24.03 -9.62
C VAL A 66 -24.87 25.40 -9.28
N VAL A 67 -23.93 25.45 -8.33
CA VAL A 67 -23.26 26.69 -7.92
C VAL A 67 -21.86 26.72 -8.51
N HIS A 68 -21.63 27.63 -9.45
CA HIS A 68 -20.37 27.77 -10.16
C HIS A 68 -19.63 29.07 -9.84
N ASP A 69 -20.26 30.00 -9.11
CA ASP A 69 -19.70 31.26 -8.62
C ASP A 69 -20.19 31.55 -7.20
N HIS A 70 -19.41 32.22 -6.39
CA HIS A 70 -19.70 32.51 -4.99
C HIS A 70 -19.78 34.02 -4.78
N PRO A 71 -20.91 34.56 -4.26
CA PRO A 71 -21.13 36.00 -4.07
C PRO A 71 -20.12 36.65 -3.12
N SER A 72 -19.74 35.97 -2.04
CA SER A 72 -18.87 36.51 -0.99
C SER A 72 -17.94 35.45 -0.39
N LEU A 73 -16.93 35.91 0.38
CA LEU A 73 -16.04 35.01 1.12
C LEU A 73 -16.81 34.24 2.19
N ASP A 74 -17.83 34.84 2.82
CA ASP A 74 -18.63 34.19 3.86
C ASP A 74 -19.43 33.01 3.28
N GLU A 75 -20.05 33.18 2.10
CA GLU A 75 -20.73 32.08 1.41
C GLU A 75 -19.76 30.96 0.96
N LEU A 76 -18.53 31.31 0.63
CA LEU A 76 -17.51 30.31 0.32
C LEU A 76 -17.06 29.56 1.58
N LEU A 77 -17.05 30.22 2.74
CA LEU A 77 -16.80 29.56 4.03
C LEU A 77 -17.96 28.66 4.43
N ASP A 78 -19.22 29.05 4.21
CA ASP A 78 -20.39 28.19 4.39
C ASP A 78 -20.30 26.94 3.51
N TYR A 79 -19.82 27.10 2.27
CA TYR A 79 -19.55 25.95 1.41
C TYR A 79 -18.48 25.03 2.03
N CYS A 80 -17.42 25.58 2.65
CA CYS A 80 -16.39 24.79 3.33
C CYS A 80 -16.94 24.03 4.54
N GLU A 81 -17.97 24.55 5.22
CA GLU A 81 -18.64 23.84 6.33
C GLU A 81 -19.24 22.50 5.88
N GLY A 82 -19.71 22.41 4.66
CA GLY A 82 -20.25 21.16 4.09
C GLY A 82 -19.20 20.30 3.39
N SER A 83 -18.20 20.91 2.74
CA SER A 83 -17.27 20.21 1.84
C SER A 83 -15.94 19.79 2.50
N ALA A 84 -15.44 20.53 3.50
CA ALA A 84 -14.13 20.32 4.10
C ALA A 84 -14.18 19.99 5.60
N ASN A 85 -14.97 20.74 6.38
CA ASN A 85 -15.02 20.63 7.84
C ASN A 85 -15.51 19.25 8.32
N PRO A 86 -16.49 18.58 7.67
CA PRO A 86 -16.91 17.24 8.05
C PRO A 86 -15.78 16.21 8.05
N VAL A 87 -14.82 16.36 7.14
CA VAL A 87 -13.66 15.46 7.05
C VAL A 87 -12.78 15.58 8.30
N GLY A 88 -12.47 16.81 8.74
CA GLY A 88 -11.70 17.06 9.95
C GLY A 88 -12.39 16.53 11.21
N ARG A 89 -13.69 16.81 11.34
CA ARG A 89 -14.54 16.30 12.44
C ARG A 89 -14.57 14.78 12.50
N LEU A 90 -14.68 14.10 11.34
CA LEU A 90 -14.62 12.63 11.27
C LEU A 90 -13.24 12.10 11.65
N VAL A 91 -12.16 12.75 11.21
CA VAL A 91 -10.79 12.37 11.60
C VAL A 91 -10.62 12.45 13.12
N LEU A 92 -11.05 13.54 13.75
CA LEU A 92 -10.97 13.67 15.21
C LEU A 92 -11.76 12.56 15.94
N ARG A 93 -12.94 12.19 15.44
CA ARG A 93 -13.76 11.09 16.00
C ARG A 93 -13.11 9.73 15.83
N VAL A 94 -12.55 9.44 14.65
CA VAL A 94 -11.85 8.18 14.40
C VAL A 94 -10.68 7.97 15.37
N PHE A 95 -10.01 9.05 15.78
CA PHE A 95 -8.91 8.99 16.74
C PHE A 95 -9.35 9.18 18.21
N GLY A 96 -10.65 9.26 18.49
CA GLY A 96 -11.18 9.47 19.84
C GLY A 96 -10.80 10.82 20.45
N ALA A 97 -10.50 11.81 19.58
CA ALA A 97 -10.02 13.12 19.98
C ALA A 97 -11.07 14.24 19.83
N ALA A 98 -12.29 13.93 19.43
CA ALA A 98 -13.33 14.92 19.16
C ALA A 98 -13.86 15.58 20.45
N ASN A 99 -13.96 16.89 20.42
CA ASN A 99 -14.75 17.70 21.35
C ASN A 99 -15.14 19.02 20.66
N PRO A 100 -16.13 19.79 21.18
CA PRO A 100 -16.63 20.99 20.50
C PRO A 100 -15.56 22.05 20.21
N GLN A 101 -14.56 22.19 21.08
CA GLN A 101 -13.49 23.15 20.87
C GLN A 101 -12.48 22.69 19.80
N ARG A 102 -12.12 21.40 19.80
CA ARG A 102 -11.26 20.82 18.76
C ARG A 102 -11.94 20.80 17.40
N ASP A 103 -13.25 20.55 17.36
CA ASP A 103 -14.04 20.62 16.14
C ASP A 103 -13.94 22.03 15.54
N LYS A 104 -14.10 23.11 16.30
CA LYS A 104 -13.95 24.51 15.85
C LYS A 104 -12.56 24.79 15.27
N TRP A 105 -11.50 24.39 15.97
CA TRP A 105 -10.13 24.57 15.48
C TRP A 105 -9.84 23.73 14.23
N SER A 106 -10.38 22.51 14.17
CA SER A 106 -10.29 21.64 13.00
C SER A 106 -11.00 22.26 11.80
N ASP A 107 -12.18 22.82 11.99
CA ASP A 107 -12.96 23.48 10.95
C ASP A 107 -12.17 24.66 10.35
N SER A 108 -11.52 25.49 11.18
CA SER A 108 -10.66 26.58 10.70
C SER A 108 -9.51 26.07 9.83
N ILE A 109 -8.85 24.96 10.22
CA ILE A 109 -7.78 24.34 9.41
C ILE A 109 -8.35 23.76 8.12
N CYS A 110 -9.48 23.06 8.17
CA CYS A 110 -10.08 22.42 6.99
C CYS A 110 -10.56 23.45 5.97
N SER A 111 -11.23 24.52 6.42
CA SER A 111 -11.62 25.65 5.57
C SER A 111 -10.40 26.32 4.96
N ALA A 112 -9.33 26.58 5.74
CA ALA A 112 -8.10 27.15 5.23
C ALA A 112 -7.42 26.26 4.17
N LEU A 113 -7.41 24.94 4.37
CA LEU A 113 -6.89 23.98 3.38
C LEU A 113 -7.69 24.02 2.07
N GLN A 114 -9.02 24.08 2.18
CA GLN A 114 -9.89 24.15 1.01
C GLN A 114 -9.70 25.45 0.24
N LEU A 115 -9.65 26.59 0.93
CA LEU A 115 -9.37 27.87 0.33
C LEU A 115 -7.99 27.91 -0.34
N ALA A 116 -6.95 27.38 0.30
CA ALA A 116 -5.62 27.29 -0.31
C ALA A 116 -5.64 26.48 -1.62
N ASN A 117 -6.45 25.40 -1.70
CA ASN A 117 -6.67 24.66 -2.94
C ASN A 117 -7.37 25.51 -4.00
N PHE A 118 -8.39 26.28 -3.65
CA PHE A 118 -9.08 27.16 -4.61
C PHE A 118 -8.12 28.21 -5.19
N TRP A 119 -7.30 28.85 -4.34
CA TRP A 119 -6.33 29.82 -4.82
C TRP A 119 -5.22 29.18 -5.68
N GLN A 120 -4.87 27.94 -5.41
CA GLN A 120 -3.89 27.18 -6.19
C GLN A 120 -4.41 26.79 -7.57
N ASP A 121 -5.72 26.48 -7.69
CA ASP A 121 -6.32 25.84 -8.85
C ASP A 121 -7.17 26.76 -9.72
N ILE A 122 -7.11 28.12 -9.55
CA ILE A 122 -7.94 29.11 -10.26
C ILE A 122 -8.01 28.83 -11.76
N GLY A 123 -6.87 28.69 -12.43
CA GLY A 123 -6.84 28.45 -13.89
C GLY A 123 -7.34 27.06 -14.29
N LYS A 124 -7.32 26.07 -13.38
CA LYS A 124 -7.87 24.74 -13.62
C LYS A 124 -9.39 24.74 -13.45
N ASP A 125 -9.87 25.38 -12.39
CA ASP A 125 -11.30 25.44 -12.05
C ASP A 125 -12.05 26.28 -13.09
N ARG A 126 -11.45 27.36 -13.59
CA ARG A 126 -12.00 28.18 -14.67
C ARG A 126 -12.25 27.35 -15.95
N LYS A 127 -11.35 26.44 -16.31
CA LYS A 127 -11.49 25.57 -17.49
C LYS A 127 -12.70 24.63 -17.43
N ILE A 128 -13.17 24.32 -16.22
CA ILE A 128 -14.38 23.51 -15.99
C ILE A 128 -15.60 24.36 -15.61
N GLY A 129 -15.53 25.68 -15.82
CA GLY A 129 -16.61 26.63 -15.62
C GLY A 129 -16.86 27.01 -14.16
N ARG A 130 -15.89 26.81 -13.25
CA ARG A 130 -16.03 27.15 -11.82
C ARG A 130 -15.17 28.33 -11.43
N ILE A 131 -15.73 29.24 -10.60
CA ILE A 131 -15.06 30.42 -10.06
C ILE A 131 -15.22 30.42 -8.55
N TYR A 132 -14.14 30.14 -7.83
CA TYR A 132 -14.13 30.19 -6.35
C TYR A 132 -13.61 31.53 -5.79
N LEU A 133 -13.19 32.48 -6.66
CA LEU A 133 -12.85 33.84 -6.25
C LEU A 133 -14.14 34.62 -5.96
N PRO A 134 -14.38 35.09 -4.70
CA PRO A 134 -15.62 35.75 -4.31
C PRO A 134 -15.95 36.96 -5.20
N ALA A 135 -17.20 37.06 -5.66
CA ALA A 135 -17.65 38.08 -6.60
C ALA A 135 -17.52 39.51 -6.04
N ASP A 136 -17.84 39.71 -4.75
CA ASP A 136 -17.66 40.98 -4.04
C ASP A 136 -16.21 41.43 -4.02
N LEU A 137 -15.28 40.53 -3.77
CA LEU A 137 -13.84 40.83 -3.78
C LEU A 137 -13.32 41.03 -5.21
N ARG A 138 -13.79 40.21 -6.20
CA ARG A 138 -13.48 40.47 -7.60
C ARG A 138 -13.90 41.88 -8.01
N ALA A 139 -15.11 42.31 -7.67
CA ALA A 139 -15.61 43.66 -7.94
C ALA A 139 -14.75 44.74 -7.26
N ARG A 140 -14.43 44.53 -5.95
CA ARG A 140 -13.58 45.46 -5.16
C ARG A 140 -12.20 45.65 -5.76
N PHE A 141 -11.57 44.59 -6.29
CA PHE A 141 -10.25 44.66 -6.93
C PHE A 141 -10.30 44.93 -8.42
N GLY A 142 -11.51 45.12 -9.01
CA GLY A 142 -11.72 45.38 -10.42
C GLY A 142 -11.37 44.19 -11.32
N VAL A 143 -11.44 42.96 -10.81
CA VAL A 143 -11.16 41.72 -11.55
C VAL A 143 -12.44 41.25 -12.23
N THR A 144 -12.39 41.09 -13.55
CA THR A 144 -13.48 40.55 -14.37
C THR A 144 -13.27 39.06 -14.66
N GLU A 145 -14.32 38.35 -15.12
CA GLU A 145 -14.17 36.97 -15.57
C GLU A 145 -13.16 36.85 -16.73
N ALA A 146 -13.16 37.80 -17.65
CA ALA A 146 -12.19 37.84 -18.77
C ALA A 146 -10.73 37.90 -18.29
N ASP A 147 -10.45 38.50 -17.12
CA ASP A 147 -9.11 38.50 -16.52
C ASP A 147 -8.66 37.11 -16.07
N LEU A 148 -9.61 36.20 -15.79
CA LEU A 148 -9.34 34.83 -15.37
C LEU A 148 -9.11 33.89 -16.56
N ASP A 149 -9.45 34.28 -17.75
CA ASP A 149 -9.22 33.56 -19.02
C ASP A 149 -7.87 33.90 -19.66
N LEU A 150 -7.13 34.83 -19.07
CA LEU A 150 -5.81 35.22 -19.56
C LEU A 150 -4.74 34.16 -19.23
N PRO A 151 -3.70 34.04 -20.08
CA PRO A 151 -2.60 33.11 -19.84
C PRO A 151 -1.73 33.47 -18.63
N GLN A 152 -1.83 34.70 -18.12
CA GLN A 152 -1.14 35.23 -16.94
C GLN A 152 -2.07 36.16 -16.16
N ALA A 153 -1.93 36.14 -14.83
CA ALA A 153 -2.71 37.00 -13.98
C ALA A 153 -2.32 38.46 -14.13
N THR A 154 -3.33 39.33 -14.26
CA THR A 154 -3.14 40.79 -14.25
C THR A 154 -2.71 41.27 -12.86
N GLU A 155 -2.14 42.45 -12.73
CA GLU A 155 -1.72 43.00 -11.42
C GLU A 155 -2.89 43.12 -10.43
N LYS A 156 -4.10 43.40 -10.89
CA LYS A 156 -5.31 43.44 -10.06
C LYS A 156 -5.70 42.01 -9.58
N THR A 157 -5.59 41.00 -10.45
CA THR A 157 -5.84 39.60 -10.10
C THR A 157 -4.78 39.12 -9.10
N LYS A 158 -3.50 39.41 -9.30
CA LYS A 158 -2.43 39.07 -8.35
C LYS A 158 -2.68 39.67 -6.96
N LYS A 159 -3.06 40.96 -6.89
CA LYS A 159 -3.39 41.64 -5.64
C LYS A 159 -4.58 40.96 -4.93
N LEU A 160 -5.63 40.58 -5.66
CA LEU A 160 -6.76 39.84 -5.10
C LEU A 160 -6.32 38.49 -4.51
N VAL A 161 -5.55 37.70 -5.26
CA VAL A 161 -5.06 36.41 -4.83
C VAL A 161 -4.20 36.53 -3.57
N LEU A 162 -3.28 37.50 -3.51
CA LEU A 162 -2.45 37.74 -2.33
C LEU A 162 -3.29 38.19 -1.12
N HIS A 163 -4.32 39.02 -1.32
CA HIS A 163 -5.27 39.36 -0.26
C HIS A 163 -6.00 38.14 0.29
N LEU A 164 -6.45 37.23 -0.59
CA LEU A 164 -7.12 35.99 -0.20
C LEU A 164 -6.16 35.01 0.50
N CYS A 165 -4.89 34.95 0.11
CA CYS A 165 -3.86 34.18 0.83
C CYS A 165 -3.72 34.68 2.27
N GLN A 166 -3.72 35.99 2.50
CA GLN A 166 -3.64 36.55 3.86
C GLN A 166 -4.86 36.14 4.70
N LYS A 167 -6.08 36.25 4.15
CA LYS A 167 -7.30 35.82 4.86
C LYS A 167 -7.27 34.32 5.20
N THR A 168 -6.70 33.50 4.31
CA THR A 168 -6.53 32.07 4.54
C THR A 168 -5.50 31.78 5.64
N ARG A 169 -4.43 32.57 5.74
CA ARG A 169 -3.47 32.48 6.85
C ARG A 169 -4.12 32.79 8.18
N ASP A 170 -5.01 33.78 8.25
CA ASP A 170 -5.74 34.12 9.46
C ASP A 170 -6.57 32.92 9.97
N LEU A 171 -7.18 32.15 9.04
CA LEU A 171 -7.90 30.91 9.40
C LEU A 171 -6.95 29.79 9.89
N PHE A 172 -5.78 29.63 9.26
CA PHE A 172 -4.77 28.71 9.79
C PHE A 172 -4.34 29.07 11.20
N CYS A 173 -4.10 30.36 11.49
CA CYS A 173 -3.76 30.84 12.82
C CYS A 173 -4.87 30.56 13.85
N GLN A 174 -6.14 30.73 13.47
CA GLN A 174 -7.27 30.37 14.35
C GLN A 174 -7.31 28.88 14.70
N GLY A 175 -6.84 28.01 13.79
CA GLY A 175 -6.77 26.56 13.98
C GLY A 175 -5.49 26.09 14.70
N GLU A 176 -4.44 26.91 14.81
CA GLU A 176 -3.16 26.51 15.42
C GLU A 176 -3.26 25.92 16.85
N PRO A 177 -4.19 26.37 17.73
CA PRO A 177 -4.32 25.77 19.06
C PRO A 177 -4.57 24.26 19.02
N LEU A 178 -5.21 23.72 17.97
CA LEU A 178 -5.39 22.28 17.78
C LEU A 178 -4.05 21.54 17.72
N LEU A 179 -3.03 22.16 17.09
CA LEU A 179 -1.71 21.56 16.93
C LEU A 179 -0.93 21.44 18.24
N ALA A 180 -1.25 22.29 19.22
CA ALA A 180 -0.67 22.25 20.55
C ALA A 180 -1.43 21.29 21.49
N ASP A 181 -2.75 21.18 21.30
CA ASP A 181 -3.64 20.40 22.16
C ASP A 181 -3.66 18.90 21.80
N LEU A 182 -3.46 18.56 20.54
CA LEU A 182 -3.34 17.17 20.10
C LEU A 182 -1.99 16.56 20.48
N LYS A 183 -1.99 15.24 20.75
CA LYS A 183 -0.79 14.46 21.08
C LYS A 183 -0.62 13.25 20.16
N GLY A 184 0.60 12.72 20.12
CA GLY A 184 0.91 11.48 19.41
C GLY A 184 0.81 11.57 17.87
N PRO A 185 0.47 10.46 17.19
CA PRO A 185 0.47 10.39 15.72
C PRO A 185 -0.52 11.35 15.06
N LEU A 186 -1.69 11.60 15.68
CA LEU A 186 -2.71 12.52 15.17
C LEU A 186 -2.19 13.96 15.12
N ALA A 187 -1.51 14.42 16.18
CA ALA A 187 -0.91 15.74 16.21
C ALA A 187 0.08 15.95 15.06
N ALA A 188 0.90 14.94 14.79
CA ALA A 188 1.87 14.98 13.68
C ALA A 188 1.19 15.04 12.31
N GLN A 189 0.10 14.31 12.16
CA GLN A 189 -0.64 14.26 10.90
C GLN A 189 -1.40 15.56 10.63
N VAL A 190 -2.11 16.10 11.63
CA VAL A 190 -2.82 17.39 11.51
C VAL A 190 -1.82 18.52 11.24
N ARG A 191 -0.66 18.52 11.92
CA ARG A 191 0.41 19.48 11.66
C ARG A 191 0.96 19.38 10.23
N LEU A 192 1.12 18.17 9.69
CA LEU A 192 1.58 17.99 8.31
C LEU A 192 0.59 18.58 7.30
N PHE A 193 -0.71 18.44 7.53
CA PHE A 193 -1.74 19.07 6.69
C PHE A 193 -1.69 20.60 6.81
N HIS A 194 -1.65 21.13 8.03
CA HIS A 194 -1.53 22.54 8.29
C HIS A 194 -0.28 23.14 7.60
N ASP A 195 0.90 22.61 7.89
CA ASP A 195 2.17 23.09 7.33
C ASP A 195 2.21 22.90 5.79
N GLY A 196 1.52 21.89 5.26
CA GLY A 196 1.33 21.66 3.82
C GLY A 196 0.50 22.76 3.18
N GLY A 197 -0.60 23.16 3.80
CA GLY A 197 -1.44 24.27 3.35
C GLY A 197 -0.68 25.60 3.37
N ILE A 198 0.02 25.91 4.46
CA ILE A 198 0.90 27.08 4.55
C ILE A 198 1.93 27.08 3.42
N ALA A 199 2.56 25.95 3.13
CA ALA A 199 3.55 25.88 2.05
C ALA A 199 2.96 26.07 0.65
N ILE A 200 1.66 25.79 0.44
CA ILE A 200 0.95 26.15 -0.80
C ILE A 200 0.76 27.67 -0.88
N LEU A 201 0.34 28.31 0.21
CA LEU A 201 0.23 29.78 0.25
C LEU A 201 1.59 30.45 0.00
N ASP A 202 2.67 29.94 0.64
CA ASP A 202 4.04 30.41 0.39
C ASP A 202 4.42 30.29 -1.09
N ALA A 203 4.02 29.20 -1.76
CA ALA A 203 4.30 28.98 -3.18
C ALA A 203 3.50 29.93 -4.09
N ILE A 204 2.26 30.28 -3.73
CA ILE A 204 1.44 31.28 -4.44
C ILE A 204 2.08 32.66 -4.29
N GLU A 205 2.47 33.05 -3.08
CA GLU A 205 3.11 34.33 -2.79
C GLU A 205 4.47 34.45 -3.48
N ALA A 206 5.28 33.39 -3.51
CA ALA A 206 6.56 33.36 -4.22
C ALA A 206 6.42 33.53 -5.74
N GLN A 207 5.25 33.25 -6.31
CA GLN A 207 4.91 33.55 -7.72
C GLN A 207 4.23 34.92 -7.89
N GLY A 208 4.23 35.77 -6.83
CA GLY A 208 3.60 37.08 -6.85
C GLY A 208 2.07 37.00 -7.03
N GLY A 209 1.43 35.90 -6.70
CA GLY A 209 -0.02 35.67 -6.86
C GLY A 209 -0.44 35.27 -8.29
N ASP A 210 0.50 35.01 -9.21
CA ASP A 210 0.16 34.53 -10.56
C ASP A 210 -0.05 33.03 -10.59
N THR A 211 -1.30 32.59 -10.35
CA THR A 211 -1.69 31.19 -10.38
C THR A 211 -2.29 30.75 -11.72
N LEU A 212 -2.45 31.70 -12.69
CA LEU A 212 -2.94 31.38 -14.03
C LEU A 212 -1.79 30.90 -14.93
N ALA A 213 -0.63 31.57 -14.91
CA ALA A 213 0.52 31.20 -15.74
C ALA A 213 1.03 29.80 -15.44
N ARG A 214 1.08 29.45 -14.18
CA ARG A 214 1.50 28.11 -13.72
C ARG A 214 0.91 27.77 -12.36
N ARG A 215 0.32 26.58 -12.23
CA ARG A 215 -0.15 26.06 -10.94
C ARG A 215 0.98 26.06 -9.90
N PRO A 216 0.84 26.79 -8.79
CA PRO A 216 1.82 26.76 -7.70
C PRO A 216 1.92 25.34 -7.11
N THR A 217 3.14 24.86 -6.88
CA THR A 217 3.36 23.55 -6.29
C THR A 217 4.48 23.56 -5.28
N VAL A 218 4.33 22.83 -4.20
CA VAL A 218 5.43 22.59 -3.26
C VAL A 218 6.45 21.66 -3.93
N GLY A 219 7.61 22.19 -4.31
CA GLY A 219 8.68 21.43 -4.94
C GLY A 219 9.19 20.26 -4.06
N LYS A 220 9.99 19.36 -4.67
CA LYS A 220 10.55 18.19 -3.95
C LYS A 220 11.32 18.59 -2.69
N PHE A 221 12.08 19.67 -2.73
CA PHE A 221 12.79 20.24 -1.57
C PHE A 221 11.84 20.78 -0.50
N GLY A 222 10.76 21.47 -0.89
CA GLY A 222 9.73 21.93 0.03
C GLY A 222 9.02 20.79 0.74
N LYS A 223 8.64 19.73 0.01
CA LYS A 223 8.06 18.50 0.59
C LYS A 223 9.02 17.81 1.55
N MET A 224 10.31 17.77 1.22
CA MET A 224 11.35 17.19 2.07
C MET A 224 11.61 18.04 3.32
N LYS A 225 11.54 19.38 3.21
CA LYS A 225 11.64 20.33 4.34
C LYS A 225 10.43 20.22 5.28
N LEU A 226 9.21 20.09 4.73
CA LEU A 226 7.99 19.83 5.50
C LEU A 226 8.07 18.50 6.25
N LEU A 227 8.43 17.44 5.56
CA LEU A 227 8.61 16.12 6.16
C LEU A 227 9.73 16.14 7.21
N GLY A 228 10.85 16.82 6.94
CA GLY A 228 11.98 17.02 7.86
C GLY A 228 11.60 17.83 9.10
N ARG A 229 10.77 18.89 8.96
CA ARG A 229 10.24 19.66 10.10
C ARG A 229 9.28 18.82 10.95
N THR A 230 8.40 18.04 10.31
CA THR A 230 7.47 17.15 11.01
C THR A 230 8.22 16.02 11.72
N ILE A 231 9.20 15.40 11.06
CA ILE A 231 10.09 14.40 11.64
C ILE A 231 10.98 15.03 12.74
N GLY A 232 11.51 16.23 12.53
CA GLY A 232 12.34 16.94 13.51
C GLY A 232 11.58 17.34 14.78
N ARG A 233 10.28 17.65 14.68
CA ARG A 233 9.41 17.93 15.83
C ARG A 233 8.87 16.67 16.50
N ILE A 234 8.56 15.61 15.73
CA ILE A 234 8.36 14.26 16.26
C ILE A 234 9.66 13.77 16.93
N ALA A 235 10.82 14.11 16.37
CA ALA A 235 12.13 13.85 16.97
C ALA A 235 12.46 14.80 18.13
N GLY A 236 11.78 15.93 18.31
CA GLY A 236 11.82 16.74 19.52
C GLY A 236 11.18 16.04 20.71
N LEU A 237 10.13 15.22 20.48
CA LEU A 237 9.72 14.17 21.43
C LEU A 237 10.69 12.99 21.43
N ALA A 238 11.47 12.79 20.38
CA ALA A 238 12.53 11.81 20.27
C ALA A 238 13.87 12.27 20.91
N ASN A 239 14.03 13.53 21.30
CA ASN A 239 15.14 13.94 22.17
C ASN A 239 15.07 13.30 23.57
N TRP A 240 13.90 12.73 23.92
CA TRP A 240 13.78 11.86 25.09
C TRP A 240 14.12 10.38 24.76
N PHE A 241 14.08 10.00 23.48
CA PHE A 241 14.41 8.64 23.03
C PHE A 241 15.73 8.53 22.24
N PHE A 242 16.33 9.68 21.84
CA PHE A 242 17.64 9.71 21.19
C PHE A 242 18.45 10.86 21.80
N PRO A 243 19.56 10.58 22.48
CA PRO A 243 20.47 11.62 22.95
C PRO A 243 20.95 12.46 21.75
N LYS A 244 21.09 13.79 21.97
CA LYS A 244 21.58 14.77 20.99
C LYS A 244 22.70 14.18 20.18
N LYS A 245 22.64 14.30 18.83
CA LYS A 245 23.81 14.17 17.97
C LYS A 245 24.92 15.03 18.54
N GLN A 246 25.85 14.42 19.23
CA GLN A 246 27.17 14.98 19.35
C GLN A 246 27.74 15.06 17.93
N THR A 247 28.15 16.25 17.53
CA THR A 247 28.91 16.55 16.33
C THR A 247 29.97 15.48 16.09
N LEU A 248 29.87 14.82 14.93
CA LEU A 248 30.86 13.86 14.45
C LEU A 248 32.14 14.60 14.05
N ALA A 249 32.88 15.04 15.05
CA ALA A 249 34.28 15.33 14.90
C ALA A 249 35.03 14.34 15.82
N SER A 250 35.79 13.44 15.20
CA SER A 250 36.80 12.57 15.82
C SER A 250 36.32 11.57 16.90
N ARG A 251 35.59 10.54 16.50
CA ARG A 251 35.75 9.19 17.03
C ARG A 251 35.88 8.25 15.84
N LYS A 252 36.95 7.48 15.73
CA LYS A 252 36.95 6.22 15.01
C LYS A 252 35.77 5.44 15.61
N LEU A 253 34.64 5.40 14.89
CA LEU A 253 33.51 4.56 15.27
C LEU A 253 34.05 3.14 15.26
N ASP A 254 34.01 2.48 16.41
CA ASP A 254 34.25 1.06 16.50
C ASP A 254 33.26 0.39 15.52
N GLU A 255 33.78 -0.19 14.44
CA GLU A 255 33.02 -0.76 13.33
C GLU A 255 32.06 -1.83 13.82
N PHE A 256 32.38 -2.47 14.94
CA PHE A 256 31.59 -3.51 15.61
C PHE A 256 30.73 -3.00 16.77
N SER A 257 30.57 -1.69 16.93
CA SER A 257 29.61 -1.21 17.92
C SER A 257 28.16 -1.55 17.54
N LEU A 258 27.32 -1.91 18.50
CA LEU A 258 25.93 -2.26 18.27
C LEU A 258 25.14 -1.14 17.55
N SER A 259 25.47 0.12 17.81
CA SER A 259 24.82 1.28 17.16
C SER A 259 25.20 1.39 15.68
N SER A 260 26.47 1.19 15.36
CA SER A 260 26.97 1.17 13.97
C SER A 260 26.38 0.00 13.20
N SER A 261 26.34 -1.18 13.82
CA SER A 261 25.75 -2.39 13.26
C SER A 261 24.26 -2.22 12.94
N HIS A 262 23.47 -1.67 13.85
CA HIS A 262 22.05 -1.37 13.57
C HIS A 262 21.86 -0.32 12.45
N ALA A 263 22.75 0.66 12.35
CA ALA A 263 22.70 1.66 11.28
C ALA A 263 23.00 1.02 9.93
N TRP A 264 24.02 0.14 9.88
CA TRP A 264 24.39 -0.62 8.70
C TRP A 264 23.27 -1.54 8.22
N CYS A 265 22.71 -2.39 9.11
CA CYS A 265 21.61 -3.30 8.78
C CYS A 265 20.37 -2.54 8.27
N ARG A 266 20.04 -1.38 8.87
CA ARG A 266 18.94 -0.54 8.40
C ARG A 266 19.23 0.05 7.03
N HIS A 267 20.47 0.43 6.73
CA HIS A 267 20.86 0.91 5.41
C HIS A 267 20.66 -0.18 4.35
N VAL A 268 21.14 -1.39 4.59
CA VAL A 268 20.95 -2.55 3.70
C VAL A 268 19.46 -2.83 3.49
N ALA A 269 18.69 -2.93 4.57
CA ALA A 269 17.25 -3.19 4.46
C ALA A 269 16.52 -2.08 3.68
N LYS A 270 16.84 -0.81 3.91
CA LYS A 270 16.20 0.33 3.22
C LYS A 270 16.54 0.37 1.72
N THR A 271 17.74 -0.02 1.33
CA THR A 271 18.21 0.05 -0.07
C THR A 271 17.83 -1.19 -0.88
N LYS A 272 17.85 -2.37 -0.26
CA LYS A 272 17.70 -3.66 -0.96
C LYS A 272 16.31 -4.31 -0.74
N ALA A 273 15.62 -4.06 0.41
CA ALA A 273 14.33 -4.70 0.74
C ALA A 273 13.11 -3.95 0.18
N GLY A 274 13.11 -3.60 -1.09
CA GLY A 274 12.12 -2.73 -1.72
C GLY A 274 10.64 -3.08 -1.48
N ASN A 275 10.31 -4.37 -1.30
CA ASN A 275 8.93 -4.82 -1.05
C ASN A 275 8.61 -4.95 0.45
N PHE A 276 9.61 -5.21 1.29
CA PHE A 276 9.45 -5.55 2.70
C PHE A 276 9.64 -4.37 3.64
N TYR A 277 10.58 -3.47 3.32
CA TYR A 277 10.99 -2.39 4.23
C TYR A 277 9.84 -1.47 4.67
N PRO A 278 8.87 -1.07 3.80
CA PRO A 278 7.73 -0.27 4.24
C PRO A 278 6.90 -0.96 5.33
N ALA A 279 6.75 -2.29 5.26
CA ALA A 279 6.00 -3.06 6.24
C ALA A 279 6.74 -3.15 7.60
N PHE A 280 8.08 -3.08 7.63
CA PHE A 280 8.85 -3.03 8.88
C PHE A 280 8.45 -1.84 9.77
N GLY A 281 7.99 -0.73 9.18
CA GLY A 281 7.45 0.42 9.90
C GLY A 281 6.22 0.14 10.78
N LEU A 282 5.54 -0.99 10.58
CA LEU A 282 4.44 -1.45 11.41
C LEU A 282 4.90 -2.02 12.76
N LEU A 283 6.18 -2.30 12.93
CA LEU A 283 6.76 -2.89 14.14
C LEU A 283 7.27 -1.83 15.11
N PRO A 284 7.28 -2.12 16.43
CA PRO A 284 8.02 -1.34 17.41
C PRO A 284 9.51 -1.27 17.09
N THR A 285 10.20 -0.23 17.58
CA THR A 285 11.61 0.06 17.22
C THR A 285 12.55 -1.13 17.42
N GLY A 286 12.42 -1.89 18.51
CA GLY A 286 13.26 -3.07 18.75
C GLY A 286 13.03 -4.16 17.70
N GLN A 287 11.77 -4.52 17.45
CA GLN A 287 11.41 -5.51 16.44
C GLN A 287 11.78 -5.04 15.02
N HIS A 288 11.61 -3.74 14.70
CA HIS A 288 12.06 -3.15 13.44
C HIS A 288 13.57 -3.31 13.23
N ARG A 289 14.39 -3.06 14.28
CA ARG A 289 15.85 -3.25 14.23
C ARG A 289 16.21 -4.71 13.99
N ALA A 290 15.55 -5.64 14.67
CA ALA A 290 15.76 -7.08 14.50
C ALA A 290 15.38 -7.55 13.09
N MET A 291 14.27 -7.08 12.53
CA MET A 291 13.91 -7.38 11.14
C MET A 291 14.92 -6.83 10.14
N CYS A 292 15.50 -5.64 10.39
CA CYS A 292 16.57 -5.12 9.55
C CYS A 292 17.85 -5.98 9.64
N ALA A 293 18.18 -6.49 10.84
CA ALA A 293 19.35 -7.35 11.02
C ALA A 293 19.16 -8.73 10.35
N LEU A 294 17.97 -9.35 10.53
CA LEU A 294 17.62 -10.60 9.86
C LEU A 294 17.67 -10.44 8.33
N TYR A 295 17.03 -9.39 7.80
CA TYR A 295 17.04 -9.12 6.36
C TYR A 295 18.47 -8.89 5.83
N ALA A 296 19.28 -8.12 6.56
CA ALA A 296 20.67 -7.87 6.16
C ALA A 296 21.51 -9.15 6.15
N PHE A 297 21.29 -10.05 7.12
CA PHE A 297 21.93 -11.36 7.16
C PHE A 297 21.57 -12.20 5.94
N LEU A 298 20.27 -12.35 5.64
CA LEU A 298 19.82 -13.12 4.47
C LEU A 298 20.36 -12.52 3.17
N ARG A 299 20.36 -11.19 3.04
CA ARG A 299 20.86 -10.54 1.83
C ARG A 299 22.37 -10.72 1.63
N VAL A 300 23.17 -10.68 2.70
CA VAL A 300 24.61 -10.96 2.63
C VAL A 300 24.85 -12.42 2.26
N THR A 301 24.06 -13.34 2.81
CA THR A 301 24.12 -14.76 2.46
C THR A 301 23.83 -15.00 0.98
N ASP A 302 22.78 -14.36 0.44
CA ASP A 302 22.44 -14.41 -0.99
C ASP A 302 23.58 -13.79 -1.84
N ASP A 303 24.10 -12.60 -1.46
CA ASP A 303 25.16 -11.91 -2.21
C ASP A 303 26.45 -12.75 -2.27
N ILE A 304 26.79 -13.53 -1.23
CA ILE A 304 27.95 -14.46 -1.21
C ILE A 304 27.79 -15.58 -2.26
N ALA A 305 26.57 -16.07 -2.45
CA ALA A 305 26.30 -17.14 -3.41
C ALA A 305 26.18 -16.66 -4.85
N ASP A 306 25.49 -15.51 -5.06
CA ASP A 306 25.14 -15.01 -6.38
C ASP A 306 26.23 -14.12 -7.01
N GLU A 307 27.02 -13.41 -6.20
CA GLU A 307 28.04 -12.45 -6.62
C GLU A 307 29.40 -12.73 -5.91
N PRO A 308 29.99 -13.95 -6.08
CA PRO A 308 31.28 -14.26 -5.42
C PRO A 308 32.38 -13.31 -5.89
N ALA A 309 33.30 -12.97 -5.00
CA ALA A 309 34.46 -12.18 -5.38
C ALA A 309 35.32 -12.93 -6.41
N GLU A 310 36.06 -12.17 -7.25
CA GLU A 310 36.84 -12.74 -8.34
C GLU A 310 37.86 -13.76 -7.79
N GLY A 311 37.73 -15.03 -8.19
CA GLY A 311 38.59 -16.12 -7.74
C GLY A 311 38.17 -16.82 -6.44
N GLU A 312 37.07 -16.44 -5.80
CA GLU A 312 36.54 -17.13 -4.62
C GLU A 312 35.54 -18.26 -5.00
N ASP A 313 35.67 -19.39 -4.29
CA ASP A 313 34.66 -20.45 -4.35
C ASP A 313 33.46 -20.11 -3.44
N PRO A 314 32.24 -19.90 -3.99
CA PRO A 314 31.08 -19.56 -3.18
C PRO A 314 30.78 -20.57 -2.06
N LYS A 315 31.08 -21.86 -2.30
CA LYS A 315 30.90 -22.91 -1.29
C LYS A 315 31.84 -22.70 -0.09
N HIS A 316 33.09 -22.35 -0.36
CA HIS A 316 34.05 -22.04 0.70
C HIS A 316 33.67 -20.76 1.46
N SER A 317 33.24 -19.73 0.73
CA SER A 317 32.82 -18.45 1.31
C SER A 317 31.56 -18.60 2.18
N LEU A 318 30.58 -19.44 1.81
CA LEU A 318 29.39 -19.74 2.65
C LEU A 318 29.80 -20.56 3.90
N ALA A 319 30.73 -21.50 3.79
CA ALA A 319 31.25 -22.21 4.96
C ALA A 319 31.94 -21.25 5.95
N ALA A 320 32.81 -20.37 5.44
CA ALA A 320 33.46 -19.33 6.26
C ALA A 320 32.42 -18.35 6.88
N TRP A 321 31.33 -18.05 6.17
CA TRP A 321 30.20 -17.23 6.67
C TRP A 321 29.49 -17.91 7.83
N THR A 322 29.26 -19.23 7.73
CA THR A 322 28.64 -20.03 8.80
C THR A 322 29.53 -20.03 10.04
N ASP A 323 30.85 -20.23 9.88
CA ASP A 323 31.78 -20.18 10.99
C ASP A 323 31.90 -18.77 11.59
N GLY A 324 31.80 -17.73 10.75
CA GLY A 324 31.73 -16.34 11.20
C GLY A 324 30.46 -16.05 12.04
N LEU A 325 29.32 -16.63 11.66
CA LEU A 325 28.09 -16.56 12.45
C LEU A 325 28.25 -17.22 13.81
N ARG A 326 28.79 -18.43 13.86
CA ARG A 326 29.01 -19.18 15.11
C ARG A 326 29.93 -18.40 16.06
N ARG A 327 31.10 -17.93 15.59
CA ARG A 327 32.00 -17.09 16.37
C ARG A 327 31.35 -15.80 16.86
N ALA A 328 30.53 -15.15 16.02
CA ALA A 328 29.83 -13.95 16.43
C ALA A 328 28.83 -14.21 17.57
N LEU A 329 28.15 -15.36 17.57
CA LEU A 329 27.25 -15.79 18.66
C LEU A 329 27.99 -16.04 19.96
N GLU A 330 29.27 -16.45 19.89
CA GLU A 330 30.19 -16.62 21.02
C GLU A 330 30.81 -15.29 21.49
N GLY A 331 30.68 -14.20 20.73
CA GLY A 331 31.11 -12.86 21.11
C GLY A 331 32.26 -12.31 20.27
N GLU A 332 32.67 -12.98 19.18
CA GLU A 332 33.72 -12.59 18.26
C GLU A 332 33.16 -12.14 16.89
N PRO A 333 32.62 -10.92 16.80
CA PRO A 333 32.06 -10.42 15.54
C PRO A 333 33.13 -10.18 14.50
N SER A 334 32.94 -10.67 13.28
CA SER A 334 33.85 -10.49 12.13
C SER A 334 33.21 -9.72 10.97
N HIS A 335 31.93 -9.32 11.08
CA HIS A 335 31.22 -8.57 10.05
C HIS A 335 30.37 -7.47 10.70
N PRO A 336 30.19 -6.29 10.07
CA PRO A 336 29.41 -5.15 10.61
C PRO A 336 27.98 -5.47 11.03
N LEU A 337 27.33 -6.49 10.43
CA LEU A 337 25.98 -6.90 10.83
C LEU A 337 25.93 -7.76 12.09
N HIS A 338 27.03 -8.45 12.46
CA HIS A 338 27.04 -9.46 13.52
C HIS A 338 26.55 -8.94 14.88
N PRO A 339 26.98 -7.76 15.39
CA PRO A 339 26.47 -7.27 16.67
C PRO A 339 24.96 -7.06 16.70
N ALA A 340 24.36 -6.57 15.61
CA ALA A 340 22.91 -6.38 15.52
C ALA A 340 22.15 -7.70 15.39
N LEU A 341 22.72 -8.67 14.69
CA LEU A 341 22.15 -10.01 14.55
C LEU A 341 22.19 -10.76 15.89
N VAL A 342 23.33 -10.79 16.55
CA VAL A 342 23.51 -11.42 17.87
C VAL A 342 22.59 -10.78 18.91
N TRP A 343 22.49 -9.44 18.91
CA TRP A 343 21.51 -8.76 19.75
C TRP A 343 20.08 -9.21 19.45
N SER A 344 19.72 -9.39 18.19
CA SER A 344 18.38 -9.85 17.78
C SER A 344 18.11 -11.28 18.23
N VAL A 345 19.08 -12.18 18.04
CA VAL A 345 19.02 -13.59 18.49
C VAL A 345 18.77 -13.64 20.00
N ARG A 346 19.59 -12.94 20.80
CA ARG A 346 19.48 -12.96 22.27
C ARG A 346 18.24 -12.26 22.79
N THR A 347 17.83 -11.14 22.18
CA THR A 347 16.70 -10.32 22.66
C THR A 347 15.35 -11.00 22.37
N PHE A 348 15.22 -11.63 21.21
CA PHE A 348 13.94 -12.19 20.76
C PHE A 348 13.90 -13.72 20.86
N GLY A 349 15.01 -14.39 21.19
CA GLY A 349 15.07 -15.84 21.29
C GLY A 349 14.97 -16.52 19.91
N ILE A 350 15.63 -15.95 18.90
CA ILE A 350 15.75 -16.61 17.59
C ILE A 350 16.64 -17.85 17.78
N ASP A 351 16.19 -18.99 17.28
CA ASP A 351 17.00 -20.19 17.25
C ASP A 351 18.13 -20.03 16.21
N PRO A 352 19.43 -20.09 16.63
CA PRO A 352 20.56 -20.00 15.71
C PRO A 352 20.53 -21.06 14.61
N ALA A 353 20.00 -22.27 14.89
CA ALA A 353 19.88 -23.33 13.89
C ALA A 353 19.10 -22.88 12.65
N HIS A 354 18.08 -22.05 12.81
CA HIS A 354 17.32 -21.52 11.66
C HIS A 354 18.14 -20.55 10.78
N LEU A 355 19.14 -19.88 11.34
CA LEU A 355 20.06 -19.05 10.55
C LEU A 355 21.04 -19.93 9.76
N GLU A 356 21.54 -21.00 10.36
CA GLU A 356 22.39 -21.97 9.67
C GLU A 356 21.63 -22.72 8.58
N GLU A 357 20.41 -23.18 8.85
CA GLU A 357 19.53 -23.80 7.85
C GLU A 357 19.25 -22.85 6.66
N ALA A 358 19.13 -21.53 6.90
CA ALA A 358 18.98 -20.56 5.83
C ALA A 358 20.25 -20.47 4.94
N ILE A 359 21.45 -20.52 5.53
CA ILE A 359 22.72 -20.58 4.76
C ILE A 359 22.78 -21.88 3.95
N GLU A 360 22.41 -23.03 4.55
CA GLU A 360 22.35 -24.31 3.84
C GLU A 360 21.38 -24.25 2.65
N GLY A 361 20.22 -23.58 2.82
CA GLY A 361 19.24 -23.39 1.74
C GLY A 361 19.84 -22.62 0.55
N VAL A 362 20.56 -21.54 0.83
CA VAL A 362 21.26 -20.76 -0.20
C VAL A 362 22.40 -21.58 -0.84
N ALA A 363 23.11 -22.40 -0.06
CA ALA A 363 24.16 -23.27 -0.61
C ALA A 363 23.63 -24.33 -1.59
N MET A 364 22.34 -24.72 -1.48
CA MET A 364 21.71 -25.61 -2.47
C MET A 364 21.68 -24.98 -3.87
N ASP A 365 21.53 -23.66 -3.99
CA ASP A 365 21.46 -22.93 -5.26
C ASP A 365 22.82 -22.84 -5.99
N LEU A 366 23.92 -23.27 -5.39
CA LEU A 366 25.24 -23.32 -6.03
C LEU A 366 25.36 -24.42 -7.10
N GLN A 367 24.41 -25.34 -7.14
CA GLN A 367 24.36 -26.40 -8.14
C GLN A 367 23.00 -26.32 -8.89
N PRO A 368 22.95 -26.81 -10.14
CA PRO A 368 21.68 -26.91 -10.86
C PRO A 368 20.71 -27.81 -10.08
N LEU A 369 19.70 -27.19 -9.45
CA LEU A 369 18.68 -27.91 -8.71
C LEU A 369 17.59 -28.44 -9.63
N ARG A 370 17.17 -29.68 -9.39
CA ARG A 370 15.98 -30.31 -9.96
C ARG A 370 15.30 -31.08 -8.84
N PHE A 371 14.01 -30.90 -8.73
CA PHE A 371 13.18 -31.60 -7.75
C PHE A 371 12.35 -32.63 -8.47
N GLU A 372 12.52 -33.91 -8.12
CA GLU A 372 11.67 -34.97 -8.69
C GLU A 372 10.23 -34.82 -8.24
N THR A 373 10.01 -34.46 -6.99
CA THR A 373 8.70 -34.37 -6.34
C THR A 373 8.43 -33.00 -5.74
N ALA A 374 7.14 -32.69 -5.52
CA ALA A 374 6.73 -31.50 -4.79
C ALA A 374 7.28 -31.49 -3.36
N HIS A 375 7.42 -32.66 -2.72
CA HIS A 375 7.98 -32.77 -1.38
C HIS A 375 9.45 -32.31 -1.33
N GLU A 376 10.28 -32.66 -2.32
CA GLU A 376 11.66 -32.19 -2.41
C GLU A 376 11.71 -30.65 -2.56
N ALA A 377 10.85 -30.09 -3.40
CA ALA A 377 10.71 -28.64 -3.55
C ALA A 377 10.24 -27.98 -2.24
N GLU A 378 9.35 -28.61 -1.47
CA GLU A 378 8.93 -28.14 -0.15
C GLU A 378 10.08 -28.14 0.86
N VAL A 379 10.96 -29.15 0.84
CA VAL A 379 12.18 -29.20 1.70
C VAL A 379 13.11 -28.02 1.37
N TYR A 380 13.32 -27.73 0.10
CA TYR A 380 14.05 -26.54 -0.32
C TYR A 380 13.36 -25.25 0.17
N CYS A 381 12.07 -25.09 -0.09
CA CYS A 381 11.29 -23.94 0.37
C CYS A 381 11.33 -23.78 1.89
N HIS A 382 11.43 -24.89 2.63
CA HIS A 382 11.59 -24.85 4.09
C HIS A 382 12.88 -24.15 4.46
N LYS A 383 14.02 -24.55 3.88
CA LYS A 383 15.35 -23.99 4.18
C LYS A 383 15.47 -22.52 3.76
N VAL A 384 14.98 -22.13 2.58
CA VAL A 384 15.18 -20.75 2.07
C VAL A 384 14.12 -19.76 2.57
N ALA A 385 12.95 -20.22 3.05
CA ALA A 385 11.86 -19.32 3.40
C ALA A 385 11.14 -19.65 4.72
N SER A 386 10.85 -20.93 5.02
CA SER A 386 10.10 -21.26 6.24
C SER A 386 10.90 -21.02 7.51
N VAL A 387 12.20 -21.32 7.53
CA VAL A 387 13.09 -21.00 8.66
C VAL A 387 13.17 -19.50 8.92
N VAL A 388 13.16 -18.69 7.86
CA VAL A 388 13.05 -17.22 7.95
C VAL A 388 11.73 -16.83 8.62
N GLY A 389 10.63 -17.49 8.26
CA GLY A 389 9.32 -17.31 8.89
C GLY A 389 9.35 -17.64 10.38
N LEU A 390 10.09 -18.67 10.79
CA LEU A 390 10.28 -19.05 12.20
C LEU A 390 11.10 -18.00 12.96
N CYS A 391 12.16 -17.45 12.36
CA CYS A 391 12.88 -16.29 12.91
C CYS A 391 11.95 -15.08 13.09
N CYS A 392 11.09 -14.81 12.10
CA CYS A 392 10.11 -13.74 12.19
C CYS A 392 9.10 -13.95 13.33
N LEU A 393 8.66 -15.19 13.61
CA LEU A 393 7.78 -15.50 14.75
C LEU A 393 8.39 -15.04 16.07
N ALA A 394 9.67 -15.36 16.29
CA ALA A 394 10.40 -14.95 17.48
C ALA A 394 10.45 -13.42 17.59
N ILE A 395 10.84 -12.73 16.52
CA ILE A 395 10.90 -11.25 16.46
C ILE A 395 9.52 -10.63 16.71
N TRP A 396 8.45 -11.19 16.16
CA TRP A 396 7.09 -10.66 16.32
C TRP A 396 6.48 -10.97 17.69
N GLY A 397 7.18 -11.75 18.53
CA GLY A 397 6.77 -12.05 19.90
C GLY A 397 5.71 -13.17 20.00
N CYS A 398 5.65 -14.07 19.04
CA CYS A 398 4.82 -15.26 19.10
C CYS A 398 5.56 -16.38 19.84
N ARG A 399 4.97 -16.87 20.96
CA ARG A 399 5.53 -17.96 21.78
C ARG A 399 4.73 -19.27 21.67
N SER A 400 3.76 -19.32 20.77
CA SER A 400 2.86 -20.48 20.64
C SER A 400 3.41 -21.47 19.64
N GLU A 401 3.74 -22.70 20.09
CA GLU A 401 4.13 -23.79 19.19
C GLU A 401 3.04 -24.13 18.16
N ARG A 402 1.78 -23.86 18.46
CA ARG A 402 0.66 -24.04 17.52
C ARG A 402 0.74 -23.10 16.32
N ALA A 403 1.58 -22.08 16.36
CA ALA A 403 1.82 -21.15 15.26
C ALA A 403 2.81 -21.69 14.22
N ARG A 404 3.72 -22.62 14.59
CA ARG A 404 4.78 -23.15 13.71
C ARG A 404 4.28 -23.68 12.37
N PRO A 405 3.26 -24.55 12.31
CA PRO A 405 2.78 -25.07 11.02
C PRO A 405 2.29 -23.96 10.08
N ALA A 406 1.64 -22.93 10.62
CA ALA A 406 1.17 -21.81 9.82
C ALA A 406 2.31 -20.87 9.40
N ALA A 407 3.38 -20.76 10.19
CA ALA A 407 4.59 -20.03 9.82
C ALA A 407 5.37 -20.75 8.70
N ILE A 408 5.50 -22.05 8.78
CA ILE A 408 6.10 -22.90 7.74
C ILE A 408 5.31 -22.75 6.44
N ALA A 409 3.98 -22.88 6.50
CA ALA A 409 3.11 -22.67 5.34
C ALA A 409 3.23 -21.26 4.76
N THR A 410 3.55 -20.25 5.60
CA THR A 410 3.82 -18.88 5.11
C THR A 410 5.08 -18.85 4.27
N GLY A 411 6.16 -19.49 4.72
CA GLY A 411 7.41 -19.60 3.95
C GLY A 411 7.17 -20.28 2.60
N HIS A 412 6.49 -21.44 2.60
CA HIS A 412 6.12 -22.14 1.37
C HIS A 412 5.31 -21.25 0.42
N ALA A 413 4.29 -20.54 0.91
CA ALA A 413 3.44 -19.66 0.10
C ALA A 413 4.25 -18.54 -0.57
N LEU A 414 5.16 -17.90 0.18
CA LEU A 414 5.98 -16.82 -0.32
C LEU A 414 7.01 -17.32 -1.33
N GLN A 415 7.68 -18.43 -1.05
CA GLN A 415 8.71 -18.98 -1.94
C GLN A 415 8.08 -19.55 -3.21
N TRP A 416 6.94 -20.25 -3.11
CA TRP A 416 6.21 -20.72 -4.29
C TRP A 416 5.79 -19.58 -5.21
N THR A 417 5.36 -18.45 -4.62
CA THR A 417 5.06 -17.24 -5.40
C THR A 417 6.31 -16.67 -6.09
N ASN A 418 7.49 -16.73 -5.43
CA ASN A 418 8.75 -16.32 -6.04
C ASN A 418 9.12 -17.26 -7.20
N ILE A 419 9.04 -18.58 -7.02
CA ILE A 419 9.31 -19.58 -8.06
C ILE A 419 8.45 -19.30 -9.31
N LEU A 420 7.14 -19.08 -9.12
CA LEU A 420 6.24 -18.78 -10.24
C LEU A 420 6.54 -17.42 -10.89
N ARG A 421 6.93 -16.42 -10.11
CA ARG A 421 7.28 -15.08 -10.60
C ARG A 421 8.56 -15.09 -11.44
N ASP A 422 9.54 -15.87 -11.01
CA ASP A 422 10.91 -15.79 -11.51
C ASP A 422 11.21 -16.90 -12.56
N LEU A 423 10.19 -17.68 -13.01
CA LEU A 423 10.33 -18.79 -13.96
C LEU A 423 11.19 -18.44 -15.18
N ARG A 424 10.99 -17.26 -15.77
CA ARG A 424 11.75 -16.79 -16.92
C ARG A 424 13.22 -16.52 -16.58
N GLU A 425 13.47 -15.87 -15.46
CA GLU A 425 14.82 -15.51 -15.00
C GLU A 425 15.60 -16.77 -14.60
N ASP A 426 14.96 -17.66 -13.83
CA ASP A 426 15.57 -18.88 -13.33
C ASP A 426 15.89 -19.88 -14.45
N SER A 427 14.94 -20.07 -15.40
CA SER A 427 15.17 -20.93 -16.56
C SER A 427 16.33 -20.43 -17.44
N GLY A 428 16.47 -19.11 -17.60
CA GLY A 428 17.59 -18.49 -18.31
C GLY A 428 18.96 -18.72 -17.64
N ARG A 429 18.96 -18.99 -16.32
CA ARG A 429 20.15 -19.38 -15.54
C ARG A 429 20.34 -20.90 -15.43
N GLY A 430 19.53 -21.70 -16.13
CA GLY A 430 19.54 -23.15 -16.04
C GLY A 430 18.96 -23.71 -14.74
N ARG A 431 18.18 -22.91 -13.99
CA ARG A 431 17.52 -23.31 -12.74
C ARG A 431 16.04 -23.56 -12.98
N LEU A 432 15.51 -24.65 -12.46
CA LEU A 432 14.09 -24.97 -12.50
C LEU A 432 13.65 -25.53 -11.14
N TYR A 433 12.80 -24.79 -10.46
CA TYR A 433 12.33 -25.14 -9.11
C TYR A 433 10.95 -25.82 -9.12
N LEU A 434 10.28 -25.94 -10.27
CA LEU A 434 9.04 -26.70 -10.39
C LEU A 434 9.32 -28.20 -10.32
N PRO A 435 8.45 -28.99 -9.62
CA PRO A 435 8.61 -30.44 -9.55
C PRO A 435 8.54 -31.11 -10.92
N LEU A 436 9.47 -32.00 -11.21
CA LEU A 436 9.48 -32.74 -12.48
C LEU A 436 8.27 -33.67 -12.63
N GLU A 437 7.72 -34.20 -11.52
CA GLU A 437 6.45 -34.96 -11.53
C GLU A 437 5.29 -34.13 -12.07
N ASP A 438 5.23 -32.83 -11.75
CA ASP A 438 4.18 -31.93 -12.24
C ASP A 438 4.40 -31.58 -13.70
N LEU A 439 5.63 -31.35 -14.12
CA LEU A 439 5.96 -31.15 -15.53
C LEU A 439 5.50 -32.35 -16.38
N ARG A 440 5.85 -33.57 -15.95
CA ARG A 440 5.44 -34.82 -16.66
C ARG A 440 3.91 -34.97 -16.67
N ARG A 441 3.25 -34.66 -15.56
CA ARG A 441 1.79 -34.74 -15.44
C ARG A 441 1.06 -33.89 -16.46
N PHE A 442 1.61 -32.69 -16.75
CA PHE A 442 1.01 -31.75 -17.68
C PHE A 442 1.69 -31.77 -19.05
N GLU A 443 2.59 -32.72 -19.29
CA GLU A 443 3.31 -32.89 -20.57
C GLU A 443 4.08 -31.61 -20.97
N VAL A 444 4.66 -30.89 -20.01
CA VAL A 444 5.49 -29.70 -20.21
C VAL A 444 6.96 -30.09 -20.03
N THR A 445 7.81 -29.61 -20.92
CA THR A 445 9.25 -29.85 -20.87
C THR A 445 10.00 -28.62 -20.33
N GLU A 446 11.18 -28.85 -19.72
CA GLU A 446 12.09 -27.76 -19.29
C GLU A 446 12.48 -26.85 -20.46
N VAL A 447 12.62 -27.45 -21.66
CA VAL A 447 13.01 -26.72 -22.87
C VAL A 447 11.91 -25.76 -23.32
N GLU A 448 10.64 -26.13 -23.22
CA GLU A 448 9.50 -25.25 -23.53
C GLU A 448 9.46 -24.06 -22.57
N ILE A 449 9.66 -24.29 -21.26
CA ILE A 449 9.74 -23.21 -20.26
C ILE A 449 10.91 -22.27 -20.59
N ALA A 450 12.09 -22.82 -20.88
CA ALA A 450 13.28 -22.04 -21.22
C ALA A 450 13.14 -21.21 -22.51
N ARG A 451 12.39 -21.73 -23.50
CA ARG A 451 12.05 -21.00 -24.73
C ARG A 451 10.98 -19.94 -24.51
N GLY A 452 10.17 -20.08 -23.47
CA GLY A 452 9.01 -19.23 -23.21
C GLY A 452 7.79 -19.66 -24.03
N ASP A 453 7.66 -20.98 -24.34
CA ASP A 453 6.58 -21.52 -25.14
C ASP A 453 5.27 -21.51 -24.34
N LYS A 454 4.26 -20.79 -24.84
CA LYS A 454 2.97 -20.58 -24.18
C LYS A 454 1.96 -21.62 -24.66
N THR A 455 2.19 -22.86 -24.29
CA THR A 455 1.31 -23.97 -24.67
C THR A 455 0.08 -24.07 -23.75
N PRO A 456 -1.04 -24.62 -24.19
CA PRO A 456 -2.18 -24.91 -23.30
C PRO A 456 -1.78 -25.78 -22.11
N GLN A 457 -0.84 -26.69 -22.26
CA GLN A 457 -0.28 -27.55 -21.24
C GLN A 457 0.47 -26.72 -20.17
N PHE A 458 1.28 -25.74 -20.60
CA PHE A 458 1.95 -24.81 -19.67
C PHE A 458 0.94 -24.02 -18.84
N PHE A 459 -0.14 -23.52 -19.43
CA PHE A 459 -1.17 -22.80 -18.67
C PHE A 459 -1.89 -23.70 -17.67
N GLN A 460 -2.13 -24.96 -17.97
CA GLN A 460 -2.70 -25.93 -17.02
C GLN A 460 -1.74 -26.22 -15.87
N LEU A 461 -0.44 -26.38 -16.14
CA LEU A 461 0.59 -26.51 -15.14
C LEU A 461 0.63 -25.26 -14.23
N LEU A 462 0.63 -24.07 -14.83
CA LEU A 462 0.66 -22.81 -14.07
C LEU A 462 -0.57 -22.66 -13.16
N ASP A 463 -1.77 -22.97 -13.65
CA ASP A 463 -3.01 -22.94 -12.85
C ASP A 463 -2.94 -23.94 -11.69
N PHE A 464 -2.38 -25.12 -11.91
CA PHE A 464 -2.19 -26.13 -10.87
C PHE A 464 -1.21 -25.63 -9.79
N GLU A 465 -0.08 -25.04 -10.17
CA GLU A 465 0.91 -24.51 -9.24
C GLU A 465 0.40 -23.26 -8.47
N VAL A 466 -0.37 -22.41 -9.14
CA VAL A 466 -1.09 -21.31 -8.49
C VAL A 466 -2.09 -21.83 -7.44
N ALA A 467 -2.80 -22.91 -7.76
CA ALA A 467 -3.74 -23.53 -6.81
C ALA A 467 -3.00 -24.12 -5.59
N ARG A 468 -1.83 -24.74 -5.80
CA ARG A 468 -0.94 -25.22 -4.73
C ARG A 468 -0.51 -24.06 -3.82
N ALA A 469 0.01 -22.98 -4.40
CA ALA A 469 0.39 -21.78 -3.65
C ALA A 469 -0.78 -21.20 -2.84
N ARG A 470 -1.99 -21.13 -3.41
CA ARG A 470 -3.21 -20.71 -2.71
C ARG A 470 -3.54 -21.63 -1.52
N GLY A 471 -3.25 -22.92 -1.64
CA GLY A 471 -3.36 -23.89 -0.54
C GLY A 471 -2.47 -23.51 0.65
N TYR A 472 -1.21 -23.14 0.40
CA TYR A 472 -0.29 -22.66 1.44
C TYR A 472 -0.77 -21.32 2.03
N TYR A 473 -1.24 -20.36 1.24
CA TYR A 473 -1.81 -19.12 1.78
C TYR A 473 -3.00 -19.35 2.70
N LYS A 474 -3.88 -20.29 2.37
CA LYS A 474 -5.01 -20.66 3.23
C LYS A 474 -4.57 -21.15 4.60
N GLN A 475 -3.45 -21.90 4.66
CA GLN A 475 -2.86 -22.35 5.92
C GLN A 475 -2.12 -21.20 6.61
N ALA A 476 -1.33 -20.40 5.87
CA ALA A 476 -0.58 -19.26 6.37
C ALA A 476 -1.45 -18.24 7.13
N TRP A 477 -2.64 -17.91 6.62
CA TRP A 477 -3.55 -16.96 7.26
C TRP A 477 -3.99 -17.36 8.68
N ARG A 478 -3.87 -18.64 9.04
CA ARG A 478 -4.14 -19.10 10.41
C ARG A 478 -3.15 -18.52 11.41
N LEU A 479 -1.95 -18.13 10.98
CA LEU A 479 -0.91 -17.55 11.81
C LEU A 479 -1.35 -16.24 12.48
N ARG A 480 -2.12 -15.39 11.77
CA ARG A 480 -2.56 -14.08 12.27
C ARG A 480 -3.18 -14.11 13.66
N ARG A 481 -3.94 -15.17 14.00
CA ARG A 481 -4.62 -15.32 15.31
C ARG A 481 -3.69 -15.56 16.48
N HIS A 482 -2.46 -15.98 16.20
CA HIS A 482 -1.43 -16.29 17.20
C HIS A 482 -0.45 -15.13 17.45
N LEU A 483 -0.52 -14.08 16.62
CA LEU A 483 0.41 -12.97 16.66
C LEU A 483 -0.11 -11.81 17.51
N PRO A 484 0.78 -11.13 18.26
CA PRO A 484 0.48 -9.83 18.85
C PRO A 484 0.09 -8.80 17.78
N PRO A 485 -0.60 -7.69 18.12
CA PRO A 485 -1.13 -6.74 17.16
C PRO A 485 -0.10 -6.21 16.15
N ALA A 486 1.10 -5.84 16.59
CA ALA A 486 2.15 -5.35 15.70
C ALA A 486 2.66 -6.44 14.75
N GLY A 487 2.90 -7.66 15.25
CA GLY A 487 3.28 -8.81 14.44
C GLY A 487 2.16 -9.20 13.47
N ALA A 488 0.91 -9.19 13.92
CA ALA A 488 -0.25 -9.46 13.07
C ALA A 488 -0.40 -8.43 11.93
N ALA A 489 -0.12 -7.15 12.20
CA ALA A 489 -0.13 -6.11 11.19
C ALA A 489 0.98 -6.32 10.15
N MET A 490 2.21 -6.58 10.62
CA MET A 490 3.36 -6.86 9.75
C MET A 490 3.10 -8.10 8.88
N PHE A 491 2.65 -9.20 9.48
CA PHE A 491 2.28 -10.42 8.78
C PHE A 491 1.20 -10.17 7.72
N THR A 492 0.13 -9.43 8.08
CA THR A 492 -0.96 -9.11 7.15
C THR A 492 -0.48 -8.30 5.95
N ALA A 493 0.39 -7.32 6.18
CA ALA A 493 0.96 -6.52 5.10
C ALA A 493 1.85 -7.38 4.19
N LEU A 494 2.74 -8.19 4.76
CA LEU A 494 3.66 -9.05 4.03
C LEU A 494 2.92 -10.08 3.17
N VAL A 495 2.05 -10.88 3.80
CA VAL A 495 1.30 -11.93 3.13
C VAL A 495 0.32 -11.35 2.12
N GLY A 496 -0.30 -10.20 2.43
CA GLY A 496 -1.20 -9.51 1.52
C GLY A 496 -0.50 -9.03 0.23
N ILE A 497 0.74 -8.51 0.34
CA ILE A 497 1.54 -8.10 -0.83
C ILE A 497 1.87 -9.32 -1.71
N TYR A 498 2.33 -10.40 -1.11
CA TYR A 498 2.74 -11.59 -1.86
C TYR A 498 1.55 -12.37 -2.43
N GLN A 499 0.47 -12.53 -1.68
CA GLN A 499 -0.75 -13.11 -2.23
C GLN A 499 -1.33 -12.26 -3.36
N GLY A 500 -1.28 -10.91 -3.21
CA GLY A 500 -1.64 -10.01 -4.30
C GLY A 500 -0.77 -10.19 -5.54
N LEU A 501 0.52 -10.48 -5.37
CA LEU A 501 1.40 -10.80 -6.47
C LEU A 501 1.02 -12.13 -7.14
N LEU A 502 0.74 -13.18 -6.36
CA LEU A 502 0.26 -14.47 -6.89
C LEU A 502 -1.02 -14.31 -7.70
N GLU A 503 -1.99 -13.54 -7.20
CA GLU A 503 -3.23 -13.31 -7.94
C GLU A 503 -2.99 -12.47 -9.20
N HIS A 504 -2.01 -11.58 -9.20
CA HIS A 504 -1.61 -10.83 -10.39
C HIS A 504 -0.96 -11.74 -11.45
N LEU A 505 -0.12 -12.69 -11.03
CA LEU A 505 0.43 -13.73 -11.90
C LEU A 505 -0.69 -14.59 -12.54
N ALA A 506 -1.65 -15.03 -11.73
CA ALA A 506 -2.79 -15.82 -12.19
C ALA A 506 -3.71 -15.08 -13.18
N LEU A 507 -3.75 -13.73 -13.09
CA LEU A 507 -4.54 -12.91 -14.04
C LEU A 507 -3.80 -12.61 -15.34
N MET A 508 -2.48 -12.79 -15.38
CA MET A 508 -1.64 -12.49 -16.55
C MET A 508 -0.71 -13.68 -16.88
N PRO A 509 -1.27 -14.88 -17.10
CA PRO A 509 -0.48 -16.09 -17.30
C PRO A 509 0.45 -16.00 -18.53
N ASP A 510 0.03 -15.29 -19.58
CA ASP A 510 0.81 -15.07 -20.80
C ASP A 510 2.13 -14.32 -20.55
N ARG A 511 2.19 -13.50 -19.49
CA ARG A 511 3.35 -12.63 -19.20
C ARG A 511 4.38 -13.28 -18.28
N VAL A 512 4.05 -14.40 -17.63
CA VAL A 512 4.93 -15.08 -16.67
C VAL A 512 6.25 -15.51 -17.29
N LEU A 513 6.21 -15.96 -18.55
CA LEU A 513 7.41 -16.35 -19.31
C LEU A 513 8.05 -15.19 -20.10
N GLU A 514 7.49 -13.98 -20.06
CA GLU A 514 8.04 -12.81 -20.78
C GLU A 514 8.84 -11.91 -19.88
N GLU A 515 8.30 -11.58 -18.70
CA GLU A 515 8.87 -10.59 -17.79
C GLU A 515 8.63 -10.94 -16.32
N ARG A 516 9.45 -10.37 -15.46
CA ARG A 516 9.27 -10.46 -14.02
C ARG A 516 8.12 -9.59 -13.55
N LEU A 517 6.97 -10.18 -13.27
CA LEU A 517 5.78 -9.45 -12.81
C LEU A 517 5.95 -8.88 -11.39
N SER A 518 5.41 -7.70 -11.17
CA SER A 518 5.45 -7.05 -9.86
C SER A 518 4.23 -6.16 -9.62
N LEU A 519 3.82 -6.02 -8.37
CA LEU A 519 2.81 -5.06 -7.97
C LEU A 519 3.36 -3.63 -8.00
N SER A 520 2.52 -2.66 -8.36
CA SER A 520 2.90 -1.24 -8.34
C SER A 520 3.26 -0.78 -6.91
N LYS A 521 4.13 0.23 -6.79
CA LYS A 521 4.47 0.84 -5.50
C LYS A 521 3.24 1.35 -4.76
N LYS A 522 2.25 1.88 -5.48
CA LYS A 522 0.97 2.35 -4.92
C LYS A 522 0.16 1.19 -4.33
N THR A 523 0.03 0.07 -5.05
CA THR A 523 -0.70 -1.12 -4.58
C THR A 523 -0.07 -1.70 -3.32
N LYS A 524 1.27 -1.83 -3.27
CA LYS A 524 2.01 -2.29 -2.09
C LYS A 524 1.79 -1.38 -0.88
N ALA A 525 1.83 -0.06 -1.09
CA ALA A 525 1.58 0.92 -0.03
C ALA A 525 0.15 0.84 0.50
N LEU A 526 -0.85 0.69 -0.35
CA LEU A 526 -2.25 0.53 0.05
C LEU A 526 -2.46 -0.75 0.89
N ILE A 527 -1.86 -1.88 0.48
CA ILE A 527 -1.93 -3.12 1.24
C ILE A 527 -1.26 -2.95 2.61
N ALA A 528 -0.09 -2.32 2.69
CA ALA A 528 0.59 -2.06 3.96
C ALA A 528 -0.23 -1.12 4.87
N LEU A 529 -0.84 -0.08 4.31
CA LEU A 529 -1.70 0.86 5.06
C LEU A 529 -2.98 0.17 5.58
N SER A 530 -3.55 -0.78 4.83
CA SER A 530 -4.73 -1.54 5.28
C SER A 530 -4.47 -2.41 6.52
N ALA A 531 -3.20 -2.72 6.81
CA ALA A 531 -2.79 -3.45 8.00
C ALA A 531 -2.63 -2.55 9.25
N TRP A 532 -2.63 -1.21 9.10
CA TRP A 532 -2.43 -0.28 10.21
C TRP A 532 -3.48 -0.38 11.33
N PRO A 533 -4.79 -0.53 11.05
CA PRO A 533 -5.80 -0.72 12.11
C PRO A 533 -5.55 -1.95 12.99
N ILE A 534 -4.96 -3.02 12.41
CA ILE A 534 -4.62 -4.24 13.15
C ILE A 534 -3.55 -3.94 14.22
N ARG A 535 -2.55 -3.12 13.87
CA ARG A 535 -1.50 -2.68 14.80
C ARG A 535 -2.06 -1.93 16.02
N LEU A 536 -3.11 -1.15 15.81
CA LEU A 536 -3.75 -0.35 16.87
C LEU A 536 -4.74 -1.16 17.71
N ASN A 537 -4.88 -2.47 17.48
CA ASN A 537 -5.86 -3.34 18.13
C ASN A 537 -7.32 -2.87 17.95
N GLN A 538 -7.59 -2.12 16.88
CA GLN A 538 -8.89 -1.51 16.58
C GLN A 538 -9.80 -2.40 15.74
N VAL A 539 -9.33 -3.59 15.35
CA VAL A 539 -10.17 -4.59 14.67
C VAL A 539 -10.82 -5.46 15.73
N PRO A 540 -12.15 -5.56 15.80
CA PRO A 540 -12.86 -6.45 16.72
C PRO A 540 -12.32 -7.87 16.57
N LYS A 541 -12.09 -8.57 17.70
CA LYS A 541 -11.84 -10.02 17.66
C LYS A 541 -13.00 -10.64 16.90
N PRO A 542 -12.77 -11.50 15.88
CA PRO A 542 -13.86 -12.19 15.21
C PRO A 542 -14.65 -12.91 16.29
N GLY A 543 -15.91 -12.49 16.50
CA GLY A 543 -16.83 -13.19 17.38
C GLY A 543 -16.88 -14.64 16.94
N ARG A 544 -17.03 -15.58 17.90
CA ARG A 544 -17.23 -17.01 17.62
C ARG A 544 -18.32 -17.14 16.56
N ILE A 545 -17.92 -17.39 15.33
CA ILE A 545 -18.86 -17.81 14.28
C ILE A 545 -19.16 -19.25 14.59
N SER A 546 -20.38 -19.52 15.03
CA SER A 546 -20.96 -20.86 15.07
C SER A 546 -20.85 -21.48 13.67
N PRO A 547 -20.59 -22.79 13.55
CA PRO A 547 -20.46 -23.45 12.26
C PRO A 547 -21.84 -23.53 11.59
N GLY A 548 -22.14 -22.59 10.73
CA GLY A 548 -23.38 -22.55 9.96
C GLY A 548 -23.33 -21.45 8.92
N ASN A 549 -23.07 -21.84 7.72
CA ASN A 549 -23.16 -21.13 6.45
C ASN A 549 -21.91 -20.45 5.88
N SER A 550 -21.45 -21.10 4.83
CA SER A 550 -20.50 -20.70 3.82
C SER A 550 -20.83 -19.36 3.15
N GLY A 551 -19.84 -18.49 2.97
CA GLY A 551 -19.86 -17.44 1.94
C GLY A 551 -19.70 -16.02 2.47
N GLY A 552 -18.52 -15.42 2.30
CA GLY A 552 -18.31 -13.99 2.50
C GLY A 552 -16.88 -13.58 2.85
N GLY A 553 -15.88 -14.20 2.25
CA GLY A 553 -14.53 -13.67 2.26
C GLY A 553 -14.46 -12.50 1.27
N VAL A 554 -14.06 -11.31 1.75
CA VAL A 554 -13.66 -10.20 0.87
C VAL A 554 -12.44 -10.68 0.09
N THR A 555 -12.65 -11.09 -1.14
CA THR A 555 -11.57 -11.56 -2.01
C THR A 555 -10.76 -10.37 -2.50
N LEU A 556 -9.45 -10.45 -2.36
CA LEU A 556 -8.44 -9.55 -2.93
C LEU A 556 -8.69 -9.26 -4.43
N ARG A 557 -9.43 -10.10 -5.12
CA ARG A 557 -9.88 -9.96 -6.52
C ARG A 557 -10.59 -8.62 -6.79
N GLY A 558 -11.35 -8.09 -5.83
CA GLY A 558 -12.05 -6.80 -5.97
C GLY A 558 -11.12 -5.58 -5.87
N MET A 559 -9.95 -5.72 -5.22
CA MET A 559 -8.99 -4.61 -5.08
C MET A 559 -8.01 -4.50 -6.25
N ILE A 560 -7.68 -5.62 -6.91
CA ILE A 560 -6.71 -5.66 -8.01
C ILE A 560 -7.34 -5.28 -9.35
N GLY A 561 -8.61 -5.61 -9.58
CA GLY A 561 -9.32 -5.35 -10.83
C GLY A 561 -9.57 -3.88 -11.17
N LYS A 562 -9.38 -2.95 -10.22
CA LYS A 562 -9.59 -1.51 -10.44
C LYS A 562 -8.31 -0.68 -10.60
N SER A 563 -7.13 -1.28 -10.50
CA SER A 563 -5.85 -0.57 -10.69
C SER A 563 -5.17 -0.83 -12.06
N VAL A 564 -5.76 -1.66 -12.89
CA VAL A 564 -5.28 -1.89 -14.27
C VAL A 564 -6.12 -1.05 -15.21
N GLY A 565 -5.75 0.22 -15.37
CA GLY A 565 -6.23 1.08 -16.46
C GLY A 565 -5.72 0.51 -17.78
N LEU A 566 -6.61 -0.04 -18.58
CA LEU A 566 -6.37 -0.39 -19.98
C LEU A 566 -6.04 0.92 -20.74
N GLY A 567 -4.79 1.05 -21.16
CA GLY A 567 -4.41 2.01 -22.19
C GLY A 567 -4.95 1.52 -23.53
N GLU A 568 -5.89 2.27 -24.09
CA GLU A 568 -6.39 2.05 -25.45
C GLU A 568 -5.29 2.35 -26.47
N ALA A 569 -4.89 1.33 -27.21
CA ALA A 569 -4.25 1.50 -28.51
C ALA A 569 -5.36 1.45 -29.57
N GLY A 570 -5.53 2.59 -30.26
CA GLY A 570 -6.52 2.70 -31.32
C GLY A 570 -6.19 1.82 -32.52
N ASP A 571 -7.20 1.24 -33.09
CA ASP A 571 -7.19 0.85 -34.50
C ASP A 571 -8.49 1.27 -35.20
N ARG A 572 -8.29 1.84 -36.40
CA ARG A 572 -9.33 2.33 -37.30
C ARG A 572 -9.74 1.24 -38.27
N GLY A 573 -11.02 1.06 -38.47
CA GLY A 573 -11.53 0.79 -39.80
C GLY A 573 -12.23 -0.57 -39.99
N ALA A 574 -13.51 -0.56 -40.11
CA ALA A 574 -14.29 -0.90 -41.31
C ALA A 574 -15.72 -1.34 -40.99
N ARG A 575 -16.64 -0.65 -41.62
CA ARG A 575 -18.09 -0.95 -41.72
C ARG A 575 -18.39 -2.31 -42.34
N LYS A 576 -19.41 -3.03 -41.89
CA LYS A 576 -20.65 -3.28 -42.64
C LYS A 576 -21.64 -4.24 -41.95
N SER A 577 -22.86 -3.73 -41.81
CA SER A 577 -24.19 -4.35 -42.09
C SER A 577 -24.65 -5.62 -41.33
N GLN A 578 -25.68 -5.43 -40.54
CA GLN A 578 -26.73 -6.41 -40.18
C GLN A 578 -27.50 -6.88 -41.44
N PRO A 579 -28.24 -8.02 -41.38
CA PRO A 579 -29.64 -7.89 -41.00
C PRO A 579 -30.21 -9.01 -40.08
N SER A 580 -31.30 -8.61 -39.42
CA SER A 580 -32.29 -9.36 -38.68
C SER A 580 -32.94 -10.51 -39.46
N PHE A 581 -33.29 -11.63 -38.78
CA PHE A 581 -34.62 -12.27 -39.03
C PHE A 581 -35.11 -13.06 -37.81
N SER A 582 -36.37 -12.83 -37.51
CA SER A 582 -37.25 -13.48 -36.55
C SER A 582 -37.78 -14.84 -37.09
N GLY A 583 -38.17 -15.76 -36.19
CA GLY A 583 -39.10 -16.81 -36.52
C GLY A 583 -39.01 -18.08 -35.68
N LYS A 584 -39.93 -18.26 -34.77
CA LYS A 584 -40.40 -19.53 -34.17
C LYS A 584 -41.69 -20.00 -34.92
N PRO A 585 -42.30 -21.16 -34.60
CA PRO A 585 -41.89 -22.57 -34.48
C PRO A 585 -42.87 -23.55 -35.21
N ARG A 586 -42.71 -24.86 -35.02
CA ARG A 586 -43.62 -26.05 -35.12
C ARG A 586 -43.00 -27.13 -36.04
N GLY A 587 -42.78 -28.40 -35.67
CA GLY A 587 -43.66 -29.36 -35.09
C GLY A 587 -43.69 -30.62 -35.98
N GLY A 588 -43.54 -31.84 -35.44
CA GLY A 588 -43.93 -33.12 -36.08
C GLY A 588 -42.79 -33.88 -36.76
N GLY A 589 -42.30 -35.00 -36.22
CA GLY A 589 -42.94 -36.27 -36.24
C GLY A 589 -42.18 -37.30 -37.10
N SER A 590 -41.79 -38.41 -36.46
CA SER A 590 -41.72 -39.81 -36.92
C SER A 590 -40.54 -40.33 -37.73
N THR A 591 -39.86 -41.30 -37.08
CA THR A 591 -39.50 -42.67 -37.54
C THR A 591 -38.61 -42.88 -38.77
N GLY A 592 -37.57 -43.68 -38.57
CA GLY A 592 -37.10 -44.58 -39.62
C GLY A 592 -35.62 -44.97 -39.58
N THR A 593 -35.31 -46.04 -38.85
CA THR A 593 -34.41 -47.14 -39.22
C THR A 593 -33.04 -46.86 -39.89
N LEU A 594 -32.02 -47.40 -39.24
CA LEU A 594 -30.73 -47.89 -39.78
C LEU A 594 -30.90 -48.84 -41.01
N PRO A 595 -29.87 -49.09 -41.84
CA PRO A 595 -28.70 -49.87 -41.45
C PRO A 595 -27.34 -49.53 -42.13
N ALA A 596 -26.30 -49.93 -41.43
CA ALA A 596 -25.03 -50.59 -41.76
C ALA A 596 -24.39 -50.45 -43.16
N GLY A 597 -23.06 -50.28 -43.13
CA GLY A 597 -22.18 -50.94 -44.07
C GLY A 597 -21.15 -50.06 -44.79
N GLY A 598 -19.87 -50.30 -44.55
CA GLY A 598 -18.76 -49.85 -45.36
C GLY A 598 -17.63 -49.27 -44.52
#